data_c1c28857cb5875aed8376dd99b0be990
#
_entry.id   c1c28857cb5875aed8376dd99b0be990
#
_cell.length_a   1.000
_cell.length_b   1.000
_cell.length_c   1.000
_cell.angle_alpha   90.00
_cell.angle_beta   90.00
_cell.angle_gamma   90.00
#
_symmetry.space_group_name_H-M   'P 1'
#
loop_
_entity.id
_entity.type
_entity.pdbx_description
1 polymer ?
#
loop_
_entity_poly.entity_id
_entity_poly.type
_entity_poly.pdbx_seq_one_letter_code
_entity_poly.pdbx_strand_id
1 'polypeptide(L)'
;MLALLGADGPGRPVLERLGLDVERVRQRLEAGGRRGRPRGPTQELTYTSHAKRLIETASKEAREAGTDLTADQLLLAALLESRGALGKLLVEVGADGARVRAAVAAPDGKAPGPGRSDPEAPGSANSARATPPRPSGAPGRFTARHLTPRIERPSRISWRGILLLALPVSIVLGYLLHAPAVWVFLTACLGVLPLAGYMGEATEHLAHRTGPTIGGLLNATFGNAAELIIAIVALRAGLVDLVKASITGSILGNLLLILGLALVVGGANRSELRFNRTNAGVSAGMLALSVVALVFPALFHSVHPEAAARLSELHMSEAVSVILIATYGLSLLFTLRTHRALFGGAPHPLDGPAWSLGKAVTVLALATVGVAIESELLVHAATEATEALGLSEVFLGLIVIPIIGNAAEHAAAVVLSRKGQIDLGLQIALGSSTQVALLVAPLLVFAGLLLGTDMNLVFRPFEVIALGMATVVTAIITLDGESHWFEGVQLLAVYAMVAVGAFFLN
;
A
#
# COMPACT_ATOMS: atom_id res chain seq x y z
N MET A 1 -10.54 11.91 -28.64
CA MET A 1 -9.59 12.43 -29.64
C MET A 1 -10.26 12.68 -30.99
N LEU A 2 -10.86 11.68 -31.66
CA LEU A 2 -11.58 11.91 -32.96
C LEU A 2 -12.69 12.97 -32.84
N ALA A 3 -13.37 13.07 -31.70
CA ALA A 3 -14.38 14.11 -31.46
C ALA A 3 -13.78 15.54 -31.40
N LEU A 4 -12.56 15.69 -30.86
CA LEU A 4 -11.84 16.98 -30.83
C LEU A 4 -11.35 17.42 -32.25
N LEU A 5 -11.24 16.46 -33.16
CA LEU A 5 -10.80 16.64 -34.55
C LEU A 5 -11.96 16.61 -35.57
N GLY A 6 -13.21 16.58 -35.10
CA GLY A 6 -14.40 16.65 -35.93
C GLY A 6 -14.51 17.97 -36.72
N ALA A 7 -15.46 18.07 -37.66
CA ALA A 7 -15.63 19.24 -38.55
C ALA A 7 -15.72 20.57 -37.76
N ASP A 8 -16.39 20.54 -36.59
CA ASP A 8 -16.57 21.70 -35.70
C ASP A 8 -15.75 21.56 -34.37
N GLY A 9 -14.76 20.68 -34.35
CA GLY A 9 -13.97 20.41 -33.14
C GLY A 9 -12.88 21.47 -32.89
N PRO A 10 -12.60 21.84 -31.65
CA PRO A 10 -11.62 22.89 -31.29
C PRO A 10 -10.19 22.56 -31.70
N GLY A 11 -9.88 21.31 -32.01
CA GLY A 11 -8.53 20.86 -32.39
C GLY A 11 -8.14 21.18 -33.83
N ARG A 12 -9.12 21.46 -34.73
CA ARG A 12 -8.86 21.72 -36.14
C ARG A 12 -8.02 22.96 -36.37
N PRO A 13 -8.35 24.13 -35.81
CA PRO A 13 -7.54 25.35 -35.99
C PRO A 13 -6.11 25.21 -35.47
N VAL A 14 -5.92 24.46 -34.40
CA VAL A 14 -4.60 24.21 -33.79
C VAL A 14 -3.73 23.35 -34.71
N LEU A 15 -4.27 22.28 -35.30
CA LEU A 15 -3.53 21.43 -36.24
C LEU A 15 -3.17 22.16 -37.52
N GLU A 16 -4.08 22.99 -38.05
CA GLU A 16 -3.83 23.83 -39.22
C GLU A 16 -2.70 24.85 -38.96
N ARG A 17 -2.66 25.47 -37.78
CA ARG A 17 -1.53 26.35 -37.32
C ARG A 17 -0.20 25.61 -37.21
N LEU A 18 -0.23 24.33 -36.89
CA LEU A 18 0.95 23.49 -36.85
C LEU A 18 1.41 22.96 -38.19
N GLY A 19 0.64 23.26 -39.26
CA GLY A 19 0.91 22.79 -40.63
C GLY A 19 0.57 21.33 -40.86
N LEU A 20 -0.33 20.76 -40.02
CA LEU A 20 -0.78 19.38 -40.12
C LEU A 20 -2.12 19.32 -40.88
N ASP A 21 -2.20 18.44 -41.86
CA ASP A 21 -3.44 18.12 -42.57
C ASP A 21 -4.37 17.31 -41.64
N VAL A 22 -5.51 17.90 -41.30
CA VAL A 22 -6.48 17.35 -40.34
C VAL A 22 -7.03 16.00 -40.84
N GLU A 23 -7.28 15.86 -42.15
CA GLU A 23 -7.80 14.60 -42.72
C GLU A 23 -6.75 13.49 -42.67
N ARG A 24 -5.48 13.82 -42.87
CA ARG A 24 -4.38 12.87 -42.79
C ARG A 24 -4.15 12.40 -41.35
N VAL A 25 -4.27 13.31 -40.36
CA VAL A 25 -4.22 13.00 -38.94
C VAL A 25 -5.38 12.09 -38.54
N ARG A 26 -6.60 12.40 -39.02
CA ARG A 26 -7.80 11.61 -38.78
C ARG A 26 -7.66 10.19 -39.31
N GLN A 27 -7.27 10.03 -40.59
CA GLN A 27 -7.06 8.72 -41.18
C GLN A 27 -6.03 7.89 -40.44
N ARG A 28 -4.91 8.48 -39.98
CA ARG A 28 -3.92 7.75 -39.19
C ARG A 28 -4.43 7.34 -37.81
N LEU A 29 -5.25 8.16 -37.16
CA LEU A 29 -5.89 7.82 -35.89
C LEU A 29 -6.93 6.70 -36.07
N GLU A 30 -7.68 6.71 -37.15
CA GLU A 30 -8.64 5.66 -37.48
C GLU A 30 -7.95 4.35 -37.85
N ALA A 31 -6.84 4.39 -38.57
CA ALA A 31 -6.04 3.21 -38.92
C ALA A 31 -5.32 2.59 -37.72
N GLY A 32 -4.88 3.41 -36.75
CA GLY A 32 -4.23 2.95 -35.51
C GLY A 32 -5.20 2.54 -34.40
N GLY A 33 -6.47 2.90 -34.53
CA GLY A 33 -7.52 2.61 -33.57
C GLY A 33 -8.07 1.18 -33.72
N ARG A 34 -7.87 0.31 -32.72
CA ARG A 34 -8.63 -0.94 -32.64
C ARG A 34 -10.09 -0.59 -32.36
N ARG A 35 -10.99 -0.81 -33.33
CA ARG A 35 -12.43 -0.73 -33.06
C ARG A 35 -12.81 -1.77 -32.03
N GLY A 36 -13.18 -1.32 -30.83
CA GLY A 36 -13.76 -2.16 -29.78
C GLY A 36 -15.09 -2.74 -30.29
N ARG A 37 -15.48 -3.92 -29.80
CA ARG A 37 -16.84 -4.46 -30.10
C ARG A 37 -17.89 -3.46 -29.60
N PRO A 38 -19.00 -3.26 -30.36
CA PRO A 38 -20.10 -2.44 -29.90
C PRO A 38 -20.59 -2.94 -28.53
N ARG A 39 -20.58 -2.09 -27.55
CA ARG A 39 -21.11 -2.38 -26.20
C ARG A 39 -22.53 -1.86 -26.11
N GLY A 40 -23.40 -2.57 -25.39
CA GLY A 40 -24.79 -2.17 -25.18
C GLY A 40 -24.89 -0.84 -24.40
N PRO A 41 -26.06 -0.19 -24.41
CA PRO A 41 -26.25 1.19 -23.92
C PRO A 41 -26.07 1.43 -22.43
N THR A 42 -25.78 0.40 -21.63
CA THR A 42 -25.68 0.47 -20.14
C THR A 42 -24.27 0.25 -19.58
N GLN A 43 -23.22 0.11 -20.41
CA GLN A 43 -21.87 -0.04 -19.89
C GLN A 43 -21.13 1.31 -19.84
N GLU A 44 -20.78 1.79 -18.66
CA GLU A 44 -19.90 2.94 -18.46
C GLU A 44 -18.58 2.75 -19.21
N LEU A 45 -18.18 3.79 -19.95
CA LEU A 45 -16.92 3.83 -20.69
C LEU A 45 -15.76 3.99 -19.69
N THR A 46 -15.08 2.91 -19.37
CA THR A 46 -13.81 2.97 -18.62
C THR A 46 -12.72 3.56 -19.51
N TYR A 47 -12.08 4.63 -19.05
CA TYR A 47 -10.95 5.24 -19.73
C TYR A 47 -9.78 4.25 -19.83
N THR A 48 -9.19 4.16 -21.03
CA THR A 48 -7.93 3.42 -21.21
C THR A 48 -6.81 4.07 -20.39
N SER A 49 -5.77 3.32 -20.02
CA SER A 49 -4.61 3.87 -19.29
C SER A 49 -3.96 5.06 -20.00
N HIS A 50 -4.07 5.09 -21.34
CA HIS A 50 -3.62 6.21 -22.17
C HIS A 50 -4.53 7.44 -22.00
N ALA A 51 -5.85 7.26 -22.08
CA ALA A 51 -6.81 8.35 -21.87
C ALA A 51 -6.71 8.95 -20.46
N LYS A 52 -6.47 8.10 -19.45
CA LYS A 52 -6.28 8.53 -18.06
C LYS A 52 -5.05 9.42 -17.92
N ARG A 53 -3.90 9.03 -18.49
CA ARG A 53 -2.69 9.85 -18.51
C ARG A 53 -2.89 11.18 -19.24
N LEU A 54 -3.62 11.19 -20.37
CA LEU A 54 -3.91 12.42 -21.07
C LEU A 54 -4.71 13.41 -20.21
N ILE A 55 -5.74 12.91 -19.52
CA ILE A 55 -6.57 13.74 -18.62
C ILE A 55 -5.72 14.24 -17.43
N GLU A 56 -4.86 13.42 -16.87
CA GLU A 56 -3.95 13.81 -15.78
C GLU A 56 -2.97 14.91 -16.23
N THR A 57 -2.36 14.76 -17.42
CA THR A 57 -1.45 15.76 -17.99
C THR A 57 -2.19 17.07 -18.30
N ALA A 58 -3.38 16.99 -18.90
CA ALA A 58 -4.20 18.15 -19.16
C ALA A 58 -4.63 18.88 -17.88
N SER A 59 -5.01 18.13 -16.83
CA SER A 59 -5.37 18.69 -15.53
C SER A 59 -4.18 19.37 -14.83
N LYS A 60 -2.98 18.87 -15.05
CA LYS A 60 -1.76 19.49 -14.53
C LYS A 60 -1.47 20.82 -15.26
N GLU A 61 -1.52 20.83 -16.59
CA GLU A 61 -1.34 22.06 -17.40
C GLU A 61 -2.41 23.12 -17.07
N ALA A 62 -3.68 22.68 -16.85
CA ALA A 62 -4.75 23.58 -16.41
C ALA A 62 -4.45 24.24 -15.06
N ARG A 63 -4.00 23.48 -14.08
CA ARG A 63 -3.64 23.99 -12.76
C ARG A 63 -2.43 24.96 -12.81
N GLU A 64 -1.43 24.64 -13.62
CA GLU A 64 -0.27 25.49 -13.81
C GLU A 64 -0.64 26.81 -14.51
N ALA A 65 -1.64 26.78 -15.39
CA ALA A 65 -2.19 27.95 -16.06
C ALA A 65 -3.24 28.72 -15.21
N GLY A 66 -3.68 28.17 -14.07
CA GLY A 66 -4.74 28.77 -13.22
C GLY A 66 -6.12 28.80 -13.89
N THR A 67 -6.41 27.84 -14.79
CA THR A 67 -7.66 27.75 -15.56
C THR A 67 -8.37 26.43 -15.31
N ASP A 68 -9.66 26.35 -15.65
CA ASP A 68 -10.40 25.09 -15.66
C ASP A 68 -9.95 24.19 -16.82
N LEU A 69 -10.16 22.86 -16.68
CA LEU A 69 -9.83 21.89 -17.70
C LEU A 69 -10.68 22.09 -18.95
N THR A 70 -10.05 22.54 -20.04
CA THR A 70 -10.70 22.81 -21.33
C THR A 70 -10.31 21.78 -22.38
N ALA A 71 -11.05 21.78 -23.53
CA ALA A 71 -10.73 20.94 -24.68
C ALA A 71 -9.33 21.24 -25.25
N ASP A 72 -8.88 22.49 -25.17
CA ASP A 72 -7.56 22.92 -25.64
C ASP A 72 -6.43 22.33 -24.81
N GLN A 73 -6.61 22.21 -23.50
CA GLN A 73 -5.63 21.56 -22.60
C GLN A 73 -5.59 20.04 -22.81
N LEU A 74 -6.73 19.41 -23.10
CA LEU A 74 -6.77 18.01 -23.49
C LEU A 74 -6.05 17.78 -24.82
N LEU A 75 -6.22 18.70 -25.77
CA LEU A 75 -5.53 18.65 -27.05
C LEU A 75 -4.03 18.90 -26.85
N LEU A 76 -3.63 19.87 -26.04
CA LEU A 76 -2.24 20.16 -25.70
C LEU A 76 -1.57 18.93 -25.08
N ALA A 77 -2.18 18.31 -24.10
CA ALA A 77 -1.67 17.08 -23.48
C ALA A 77 -1.49 15.95 -24.49
N ALA A 78 -2.45 15.80 -25.41
CA ALA A 78 -2.39 14.78 -26.46
C ALA A 78 -1.28 15.05 -27.50
N LEU A 79 -1.03 16.32 -27.81
CA LEU A 79 0.02 16.75 -28.72
C LEU A 79 1.41 16.64 -28.10
N LEU A 80 1.53 16.89 -26.78
CA LEU A 80 2.80 16.77 -26.05
C LEU A 80 3.21 15.33 -25.74
N GLU A 81 2.29 14.35 -25.86
CA GLU A 81 2.60 12.95 -25.60
C GLU A 81 3.39 12.31 -26.76
N SER A 82 4.71 12.30 -26.65
CA SER A 82 5.64 11.80 -27.69
C SER A 82 5.42 10.34 -28.10
N ARG A 83 4.79 9.51 -27.28
CA ARG A 83 4.50 8.09 -27.55
C ARG A 83 3.17 7.87 -28.28
N GLY A 84 2.31 8.87 -28.34
CA GLY A 84 1.02 8.82 -29.03
C GLY A 84 1.16 8.96 -30.55
N ALA A 85 0.11 8.60 -31.30
CA ALA A 85 0.07 8.73 -32.76
C ALA A 85 0.24 10.19 -33.22
N LEU A 86 -0.31 11.14 -32.45
CA LEU A 86 -0.16 12.59 -32.71
C LEU A 86 1.26 13.08 -32.41
N GLY A 87 1.87 12.65 -31.29
CA GLY A 87 3.22 13.02 -30.95
C GLY A 87 4.25 12.57 -32.00
N LYS A 88 4.07 11.38 -32.58
CA LYS A 88 4.90 10.92 -33.71
C LYS A 88 4.77 11.78 -34.94
N LEU A 89 3.54 12.21 -35.27
CA LEU A 89 3.28 13.11 -36.40
C LEU A 89 3.91 14.49 -36.20
N LEU A 90 3.91 15.02 -34.96
CA LEU A 90 4.56 16.29 -34.63
C LEU A 90 6.08 16.23 -34.79
N VAL A 91 6.68 15.11 -34.39
CA VAL A 91 8.11 14.88 -34.60
C VAL A 91 8.45 14.84 -36.09
N GLU A 92 7.60 14.19 -36.92
CA GLU A 92 7.76 14.14 -38.38
C GLU A 92 7.70 15.54 -39.03
N VAL A 93 6.92 16.48 -38.46
CA VAL A 93 6.75 17.87 -38.95
C VAL A 93 7.72 18.84 -38.28
N GLY A 94 8.55 18.38 -37.36
CA GLY A 94 9.54 19.21 -36.66
C GLY A 94 8.91 20.22 -35.68
N ALA A 95 7.72 19.97 -35.18
CA ALA A 95 7.06 20.79 -34.17
C ALA A 95 7.54 20.41 -32.76
N ASP A 96 8.22 21.34 -32.10
CA ASP A 96 8.64 21.19 -30.70
C ASP A 96 7.49 21.55 -29.71
N GLY A 97 7.68 21.22 -28.43
CA GLY A 97 6.69 21.48 -27.40
C GLY A 97 6.36 22.96 -27.18
N ALA A 98 7.30 23.86 -27.46
CA ALA A 98 7.09 25.31 -27.34
C ALA A 98 6.18 25.82 -28.48
N ARG A 99 6.39 25.32 -29.68
CA ARG A 99 5.57 25.64 -30.86
C ARG A 99 4.13 25.12 -30.73
N VAL A 100 3.97 23.93 -30.13
CA VAL A 100 2.66 23.36 -29.81
C VAL A 100 1.92 24.22 -28.80
N ARG A 101 2.56 24.63 -27.69
CA ARG A 101 1.95 25.53 -26.69
C ARG A 101 1.56 26.86 -27.28
N ALA A 102 2.40 27.45 -28.11
CA ALA A 102 2.10 28.70 -28.81
C ALA A 102 0.90 28.57 -29.76
N ALA A 103 0.78 27.46 -30.48
CA ALA A 103 -0.35 27.21 -31.38
C ALA A 103 -1.68 27.01 -30.65
N VAL A 104 -1.66 26.42 -29.45
CA VAL A 104 -2.84 26.26 -28.58
C VAL A 104 -3.23 27.57 -27.91
N ALA A 105 -2.28 28.38 -27.48
CA ALA A 105 -2.51 29.66 -26.79
C ALA A 105 -2.90 30.83 -27.71
N ALA A 106 -2.77 30.70 -29.04
CA ALA A 106 -3.09 31.77 -29.97
C ALA A 106 -4.59 31.94 -30.12
N PRO A 107 -5.16 33.14 -29.92
CA PRO A 107 -6.57 33.40 -30.17
C PRO A 107 -6.90 33.24 -31.66
N ASP A 108 -8.14 32.80 -31.99
CA ASP A 108 -8.60 32.56 -33.33
C ASP A 108 -8.41 33.81 -34.20
N GLY A 109 -7.52 33.74 -35.16
CA GLY A 109 -7.45 34.77 -36.18
C GLY A 109 -6.10 35.24 -36.76
N LYS A 110 -4.93 34.65 -36.48
CA LYS A 110 -3.73 34.97 -37.28
C LYS A 110 -2.69 33.86 -37.25
N ALA A 111 -2.40 33.28 -38.43
CA ALA A 111 -1.28 32.38 -38.61
C ALA A 111 0.04 33.16 -38.52
N PRO A 112 1.06 32.67 -37.79
CA PRO A 112 2.41 33.20 -37.91
C PRO A 112 3.02 32.72 -39.24
N GLY A 113 3.33 33.64 -40.09
CA GLY A 113 4.05 33.39 -41.37
C GLY A 113 5.43 32.78 -41.16
N PRO A 114 6.00 32.12 -42.19
CA PRO A 114 7.29 31.48 -42.11
C PRO A 114 8.38 32.53 -41.94
N GLY A 115 9.14 32.49 -40.82
CA GLY A 115 10.27 33.33 -40.56
C GLY A 115 11.39 33.08 -41.55
N ARG A 116 11.68 34.07 -42.42
CA ARG A 116 12.94 34.19 -43.13
C ARG A 116 14.02 34.70 -42.18
N SER A 117 15.05 33.94 -42.06
CA SER A 117 16.35 34.39 -41.60
C SER A 117 17.00 35.26 -42.65
N ASP A 118 17.42 36.48 -42.31
CA ASP A 118 18.60 37.12 -42.90
C ASP A 118 19.13 38.24 -41.98
N PRO A 119 20.46 38.51 -42.03
CA PRO A 119 21.16 39.26 -40.99
C PRO A 119 21.43 40.72 -41.44
N GLU A 120 21.77 41.52 -40.49
CA GLU A 120 22.65 42.68 -40.53
C GLU A 120 22.14 43.93 -39.77
N ALA A 121 23.01 44.38 -38.89
CA ALA A 121 22.99 45.70 -38.25
C ALA A 121 23.63 46.75 -39.22
N PRO A 122 23.81 48.05 -38.91
CA PRO A 122 23.50 48.84 -37.73
C PRO A 122 22.94 50.26 -38.05
N GLY A 123 22.55 51.01 -37.04
CA GLY A 123 22.67 52.45 -37.15
C GLY A 123 21.55 53.32 -36.56
N SER A 124 21.93 54.01 -35.48
CA SER A 124 21.66 55.39 -35.08
C SER A 124 20.23 55.90 -34.76
N ALA A 125 20.12 56.27 -33.50
CA ALA A 125 19.67 57.55 -32.99
C ALA A 125 18.27 58.11 -33.33
N ASN A 126 17.43 58.29 -32.42
CA ASN A 126 17.07 59.56 -31.77
C ASN A 126 15.64 59.54 -31.14
N SER A 127 15.65 59.86 -29.90
CA SER A 127 14.71 60.68 -29.15
C SER A 127 13.22 60.69 -29.51
N ALA A 128 12.40 60.26 -28.59
CA ALA A 128 11.28 61.10 -28.07
C ALA A 128 10.74 60.52 -26.72
N ARG A 129 10.84 61.32 -25.72
CA ARG A 129 10.23 61.17 -24.41
C ARG A 129 8.72 60.99 -24.54
N ALA A 130 8.18 59.94 -23.98
CA ALA A 130 6.81 59.90 -23.54
C ALA A 130 6.73 59.36 -22.09
N THR A 131 6.36 60.23 -21.20
CA THR A 131 6.10 59.99 -19.77
C THR A 131 4.96 59.02 -19.58
N PRO A 132 5.09 58.00 -18.71
CA PRO A 132 3.94 57.21 -18.33
C PRO A 132 3.05 57.93 -17.29
N PRO A 133 1.71 57.72 -17.33
CA PRO A 133 0.82 58.35 -16.37
C PRO A 133 0.99 57.71 -14.97
N ARG A 134 1.01 58.59 -13.96
CA ARG A 134 0.98 58.25 -12.53
C ARG A 134 -0.33 57.55 -12.20
N PRO A 135 -0.33 56.43 -11.45
CA PRO A 135 -1.54 55.94 -10.80
C PRO A 135 -1.78 56.74 -9.51
N SER A 136 -2.90 57.41 -9.44
CA SER A 136 -3.48 57.94 -8.23
C SER A 136 -4.12 56.79 -7.45
N GLY A 137 -3.61 56.48 -6.29
CA GLY A 137 -4.19 55.48 -5.41
C GLY A 137 -3.66 55.71 -3.99
N ALA A 138 -4.57 56.06 -3.09
CA ALA A 138 -4.32 56.35 -1.70
C ALA A 138 -3.55 55.24 -0.95
N PRO A 139 -2.82 55.58 0.14
CA PRO A 139 -2.05 54.58 0.90
C PRO A 139 -3.03 53.69 1.67
N GLY A 140 -3.17 52.44 1.16
CA GLY A 140 -3.81 51.35 1.90
C GLY A 140 -3.02 51.12 3.20
N ARG A 141 -3.67 51.27 4.32
CA ARG A 141 -3.19 50.96 5.67
C ARG A 141 -2.64 49.50 5.64
N PHE A 142 -1.34 49.34 5.75
CA PHE A 142 -0.72 48.13 6.22
C PHE A 142 -1.21 47.89 7.65
N THR A 143 -2.25 47.11 7.82
CA THR A 143 -2.54 46.50 9.09
C THR A 143 -1.45 45.47 9.32
N ALA A 144 -0.50 45.80 10.20
CA ALA A 144 0.39 44.84 10.82
C ALA A 144 -0.50 43.75 11.43
N ARG A 145 -0.64 42.61 10.70
CA ARG A 145 -1.22 41.41 11.28
C ARG A 145 -0.24 41.02 12.38
N HIS A 146 -0.65 41.27 13.61
CA HIS A 146 0.03 40.88 14.81
C HIS A 146 0.48 39.41 14.62
N LEU A 147 1.78 39.21 14.58
CA LEU A 147 2.43 37.95 14.88
C LEU A 147 2.16 37.65 16.36
N THR A 148 0.93 37.24 16.66
CA THR A 148 0.69 36.56 17.92
C THR A 148 1.52 35.29 17.84
N PRO A 149 2.46 35.07 18.77
CA PRO A 149 3.14 33.80 18.85
C PRO A 149 2.04 32.74 18.95
N ARG A 150 2.00 31.83 17.99
CA ARG A 150 1.14 30.65 18.02
C ARG A 150 1.55 29.91 19.28
N ILE A 151 0.83 30.12 20.38
CA ILE A 151 0.98 29.30 21.57
C ILE A 151 0.71 27.90 21.10
N GLU A 152 1.79 27.12 20.90
CA GLU A 152 1.68 25.69 20.67
C GLU A 152 0.88 25.15 21.83
N ARG A 153 -0.36 24.74 21.55
CA ARG A 153 -1.17 24.04 22.56
C ARG A 153 -0.30 22.89 23.05
N PRO A 154 -0.17 22.70 24.36
CA PRO A 154 0.59 21.60 24.91
C PRO A 154 0.13 20.34 24.19
N SER A 155 1.08 19.60 23.63
CA SER A 155 0.86 18.37 22.89
C SER A 155 -0.14 17.52 23.67
N ARG A 156 -1.34 17.30 23.09
CA ARG A 156 -2.27 16.33 23.67
C ARG A 156 -1.48 15.05 23.81
N ILE A 157 -1.32 14.54 25.02
CA ILE A 157 -0.69 13.27 25.27
C ILE A 157 -1.32 12.31 24.29
N SER A 158 -0.52 11.82 23.34
CA SER A 158 -1.03 10.90 22.33
C SER A 158 -1.44 9.61 23.04
N TRP A 159 -2.53 8.97 22.64
CA TRP A 159 -2.95 7.69 23.20
C TRP A 159 -1.82 6.65 23.18
N ARG A 160 -0.93 6.72 22.17
CA ARG A 160 0.30 5.90 22.09
C ARG A 160 1.25 6.19 23.26
N GLY A 161 1.40 7.46 23.66
CA GLY A 161 2.21 7.85 24.81
C GLY A 161 1.65 7.31 26.14
N ILE A 162 0.30 7.23 26.26
CA ILE A 162 -0.33 6.62 27.44
C ILE A 162 -0.07 5.11 27.44
N LEU A 163 -0.21 4.43 26.30
CA LEU A 163 0.06 3.00 26.21
C LEU A 163 1.51 2.62 26.42
N LEU A 164 2.48 3.53 26.14
CA LEU A 164 3.89 3.28 26.47
C LEU A 164 4.12 3.12 27.98
N LEU A 165 3.23 3.62 28.84
CA LEU A 165 3.32 3.38 30.29
C LEU A 165 3.09 1.89 30.65
N ALA A 166 2.48 1.12 29.76
CA ALA A 166 2.31 -0.31 29.97
C ALA A 166 3.67 -1.04 30.01
N LEU A 167 4.67 -0.59 29.23
CA LEU A 167 6.03 -1.15 29.23
C LEU A 167 6.69 -1.14 30.64
N PRO A 168 6.88 -0.03 31.34
CA PRO A 168 7.42 -0.08 32.69
C PRO A 168 6.50 -0.80 33.69
N VAL A 169 5.18 -0.78 33.47
CA VAL A 169 4.23 -1.49 34.33
C VAL A 169 4.37 -3.00 34.16
N SER A 170 4.45 -3.53 32.96
CA SER A 170 4.65 -4.97 32.70
C SER A 170 5.98 -5.47 33.29
N ILE A 171 7.07 -4.69 33.13
CA ILE A 171 8.38 -4.99 33.70
C ILE A 171 8.30 -5.06 35.24
N VAL A 172 7.66 -4.07 35.87
CA VAL A 172 7.51 -4.05 37.32
C VAL A 172 6.64 -5.22 37.82
N LEU A 173 5.52 -5.48 37.15
CA LEU A 173 4.62 -6.58 37.50
C LEU A 173 5.32 -7.95 37.34
N GLY A 174 6.02 -8.16 36.21
CA GLY A 174 6.66 -9.44 35.89
C GLY A 174 7.92 -9.72 36.70
N TYR A 175 8.87 -8.78 36.72
CA TYR A 175 10.22 -9.03 37.31
C TYR A 175 10.35 -8.60 38.75
N LEU A 176 9.63 -7.57 39.25
CA LEU A 176 9.78 -7.08 40.62
C LEU A 176 8.69 -7.63 41.54
N LEU A 177 7.45 -7.58 41.15
CA LEU A 177 6.32 -7.93 42.00
C LEU A 177 5.86 -9.39 41.87
N HIS A 178 6.31 -10.09 40.79
CA HIS A 178 5.87 -11.44 40.46
C HIS A 178 4.33 -11.56 40.54
N ALA A 179 3.65 -10.60 39.89
CA ALA A 179 2.21 -10.49 39.93
C ALA A 179 1.56 -11.69 39.20
N PRO A 180 0.25 -11.95 39.40
CA PRO A 180 -0.46 -13.00 38.69
C PRO A 180 -0.29 -12.87 37.18
N ALA A 181 -0.05 -13.99 36.48
CA ALA A 181 0.30 -14.06 35.04
C ALA A 181 -0.69 -13.31 34.15
N VAL A 182 -1.98 -13.30 34.49
CA VAL A 182 -3.02 -12.56 33.71
C VAL A 182 -2.68 -11.07 33.61
N TRP A 183 -2.22 -10.43 34.71
CA TRP A 183 -1.90 -8.99 34.69
C TRP A 183 -0.60 -8.71 33.95
N VAL A 184 0.40 -9.58 34.10
CA VAL A 184 1.65 -9.49 33.32
C VAL A 184 1.35 -9.65 31.85
N PHE A 185 0.56 -10.65 31.47
CA PHE A 185 0.15 -10.91 30.10
C PHE A 185 -0.60 -9.72 29.50
N LEU A 186 -1.65 -9.20 30.16
CA LEU A 186 -2.44 -8.08 29.66
C LEU A 186 -1.61 -6.80 29.52
N THR A 187 -0.74 -6.51 30.49
CA THR A 187 0.11 -5.30 30.40
C THR A 187 1.20 -5.44 29.35
N ALA A 188 1.78 -6.63 29.15
CA ALA A 188 2.70 -6.90 28.06
C ALA A 188 2.02 -6.76 26.68
N CYS A 189 0.83 -7.31 26.53
CA CYS A 189 0.00 -7.10 25.34
C CYS A 189 -0.19 -5.60 25.02
N LEU A 190 -0.55 -4.80 26.03
CA LEU A 190 -0.73 -3.35 25.87
C LEU A 190 0.57 -2.63 25.57
N GLY A 191 1.72 -3.11 26.07
CA GLY A 191 3.06 -2.57 25.81
C GLY A 191 3.54 -2.80 24.39
N VAL A 192 3.25 -3.97 23.81
CA VAL A 192 3.61 -4.30 22.43
C VAL A 192 2.92 -3.36 21.42
N LEU A 193 1.66 -2.98 21.65
CA LEU A 193 0.86 -2.17 20.72
C LEU A 193 1.57 -0.86 20.25
N PRO A 194 1.97 0.05 21.15
CA PRO A 194 2.66 1.27 20.74
C PRO A 194 4.04 1.00 20.17
N LEU A 195 4.76 -0.02 20.65
CA LEU A 195 6.10 -0.36 20.18
C LEU A 195 6.07 -0.86 18.73
N ALA A 196 5.15 -1.77 18.38
CA ALA A 196 4.92 -2.20 17.00
C ALA A 196 4.58 -1.00 16.11
N GLY A 197 3.76 -0.07 16.59
CA GLY A 197 3.46 1.18 15.88
C GLY A 197 4.68 2.06 15.62
N TYR A 198 5.59 2.20 16.59
CA TYR A 198 6.84 2.94 16.39
C TYR A 198 7.83 2.21 15.47
N MET A 199 7.85 0.87 15.47
CA MET A 199 8.64 0.09 14.51
C MET A 199 8.16 0.34 13.08
N GLY A 200 6.86 0.27 12.84
CA GLY A 200 6.27 0.57 11.52
C GLY A 200 6.59 1.99 11.05
N GLU A 201 6.37 3.00 11.90
CA GLU A 201 6.64 4.41 11.59
C GLU A 201 8.14 4.65 11.30
N ALA A 202 9.03 4.09 12.11
CA ALA A 202 10.47 4.20 11.88
C ALA A 202 10.91 3.53 10.57
N THR A 203 10.34 2.38 10.25
CA THR A 203 10.58 1.66 8.99
C THR A 203 10.10 2.45 7.78
N GLU A 204 8.93 3.09 7.86
CA GLU A 204 8.37 3.95 6.80
C GLU A 204 9.29 5.15 6.53
N HIS A 205 9.77 5.83 7.60
CA HIS A 205 10.73 6.93 7.47
C HIS A 205 12.06 6.50 6.87
N LEU A 206 12.56 5.30 7.20
CA LEU A 206 13.76 4.71 6.58
C LEU A 206 13.52 4.38 5.11
N ALA A 207 12.39 3.76 4.79
CA ALA A 207 11.99 3.41 3.44
C ALA A 207 11.90 4.63 2.53
N HIS A 208 11.32 5.73 3.03
CA HIS A 208 11.23 6.99 2.29
C HIS A 208 12.61 7.56 1.92
N ARG A 209 13.63 7.37 2.76
CA ARG A 209 15.01 7.87 2.54
C ARG A 209 15.84 6.99 1.62
N THR A 210 15.62 5.69 1.65
CA THR A 210 16.43 4.70 0.91
C THR A 210 15.92 4.45 -0.52
N GLY A 211 14.77 5.04 -0.85
CA GLY A 211 14.15 4.90 -2.16
C GLY A 211 13.33 3.62 -2.31
N PRO A 212 12.59 3.49 -3.44
CA PRO A 212 11.49 2.52 -3.52
C PRO A 212 11.93 1.06 -3.45
N THR A 213 13.11 0.72 -3.95
CA THR A 213 13.58 -0.69 -3.95
C THR A 213 14.06 -1.11 -2.57
N ILE A 214 14.98 -0.34 -1.97
CA ILE A 214 15.49 -0.63 -0.61
C ILE A 214 14.39 -0.40 0.42
N GLY A 215 13.60 0.67 0.26
CA GLY A 215 12.47 0.96 1.12
C GLY A 215 11.41 -0.13 1.11
N GLY A 216 11.08 -0.68 -0.07
CA GLY A 216 10.20 -1.83 -0.18
C GLY A 216 10.75 -3.07 0.54
N LEU A 217 12.04 -3.35 0.42
CA LEU A 217 12.69 -4.45 1.13
C LEU A 217 12.70 -4.24 2.64
N LEU A 218 12.99 -3.01 3.12
CA LEU A 218 12.94 -2.67 4.53
C LEU A 218 11.52 -2.86 5.09
N ASN A 219 10.51 -2.36 4.40
CA ASN A 219 9.12 -2.53 4.82
C ASN A 219 8.71 -4.01 4.84
N ALA A 220 9.11 -4.77 3.84
CA ALA A 220 8.85 -6.21 3.78
C ALA A 220 9.51 -7.01 4.91
N THR A 221 10.65 -6.54 5.43
CA THR A 221 11.39 -7.22 6.50
C THR A 221 10.95 -6.74 7.88
N PHE A 222 10.87 -5.42 8.08
CA PHE A 222 10.59 -4.83 9.40
C PHE A 222 9.09 -4.61 9.65
N GLY A 223 8.24 -4.68 8.62
CA GLY A 223 6.79 -4.61 8.78
C GLY A 223 6.27 -5.71 9.70
N ASN A 224 6.78 -6.93 9.55
CA ASN A 224 6.39 -8.09 10.38
C ASN A 224 7.41 -8.41 11.49
N ALA A 225 8.27 -7.46 11.86
CA ALA A 225 9.34 -7.74 12.83
C ALA A 225 8.80 -7.98 14.26
N ALA A 226 7.70 -7.35 14.63
CA ALA A 226 7.07 -7.59 15.93
C ALA A 226 6.58 -9.04 16.05
N GLU A 227 5.85 -9.53 15.03
CA GLU A 227 5.40 -10.93 14.98
C GLU A 227 6.56 -11.91 14.98
N LEU A 228 7.59 -11.63 14.19
CA LEU A 228 8.76 -12.48 14.12
C LEU A 228 9.48 -12.56 15.47
N ILE A 229 9.62 -11.45 16.21
CA ILE A 229 10.24 -11.41 17.53
C ILE A 229 9.41 -12.21 18.54
N ILE A 230 8.08 -11.97 18.60
CA ILE A 230 7.17 -12.70 19.48
C ILE A 230 7.26 -14.21 19.19
N ALA A 231 7.22 -14.59 17.90
CA ALA A 231 7.29 -15.98 17.48
C ALA A 231 8.64 -16.65 17.80
N ILE A 232 9.78 -15.94 17.64
CA ILE A 232 11.11 -16.45 18.01
C ILE A 232 11.21 -16.67 19.53
N VAL A 233 10.69 -15.74 20.35
CA VAL A 233 10.67 -15.87 21.80
C VAL A 233 9.80 -17.07 22.22
N ALA A 234 8.61 -17.22 21.62
CA ALA A 234 7.73 -18.36 21.86
C ALA A 234 8.37 -19.70 21.42
N LEU A 235 9.10 -19.68 20.29
CA LEU A 235 9.82 -20.85 19.81
C LEU A 235 10.95 -21.27 20.76
N ARG A 236 11.71 -20.31 21.31
CA ARG A 236 12.72 -20.56 22.35
C ARG A 236 12.11 -21.13 23.63
N ALA A 237 10.88 -20.75 23.97
CA ALA A 237 10.14 -21.30 25.10
C ALA A 237 9.53 -22.69 24.82
N GLY A 238 9.71 -23.23 23.59
CA GLY A 238 9.15 -24.53 23.20
C GLY A 238 7.68 -24.52 22.82
N LEU A 239 7.04 -23.34 22.73
CA LEU A 239 5.62 -23.16 22.42
C LEU A 239 5.37 -23.22 20.90
N VAL A 240 5.74 -24.33 20.26
CA VAL A 240 5.65 -24.49 18.79
C VAL A 240 4.21 -24.36 18.29
N ASP A 241 3.24 -24.91 19.00
CA ASP A 241 1.82 -24.83 18.62
C ASP A 241 1.29 -23.40 18.68
N LEU A 242 1.71 -22.63 19.69
CA LEU A 242 1.40 -21.20 19.80
C LEU A 242 1.97 -20.41 18.61
N VAL A 243 3.20 -20.72 18.20
CA VAL A 243 3.85 -20.09 17.03
C VAL A 243 3.07 -20.40 15.74
N LYS A 244 2.70 -21.67 15.51
CA LYS A 244 1.89 -22.08 14.34
C LYS A 244 0.54 -21.38 14.33
N ALA A 245 -0.16 -21.40 15.47
CA ALA A 245 -1.44 -20.70 15.61
C ALA A 245 -1.30 -19.19 15.35
N SER A 246 -0.20 -18.56 15.79
CA SER A 246 0.07 -17.14 15.55
C SER A 246 0.32 -16.82 14.06
N ILE A 247 1.05 -17.67 13.32
CA ILE A 247 1.24 -17.55 11.87
C ILE A 247 -0.13 -17.62 11.17
N THR A 248 -0.92 -18.64 11.48
CA THR A 248 -2.27 -18.83 10.91
C THR A 248 -3.19 -17.66 11.25
N GLY A 249 -3.14 -17.23 12.52
CA GLY A 249 -3.93 -16.11 13.02
C GLY A 249 -3.60 -14.78 12.38
N SER A 250 -2.31 -14.50 12.10
CA SER A 250 -1.88 -13.28 11.39
C SER A 250 -2.43 -13.27 9.97
N ILE A 251 -2.39 -14.40 9.26
CA ILE A 251 -2.97 -14.49 7.91
C ILE A 251 -4.49 -14.30 7.95
N LEU A 252 -5.20 -15.04 8.84
CA LEU A 252 -6.65 -14.95 8.98
C LEU A 252 -7.10 -13.57 9.45
N GLY A 253 -6.40 -12.97 10.41
CA GLY A 253 -6.65 -11.62 10.90
C GLY A 253 -6.55 -10.58 9.79
N ASN A 254 -5.53 -10.65 8.98
CA ASN A 254 -5.35 -9.72 7.86
C ASN A 254 -6.42 -9.91 6.77
N LEU A 255 -6.72 -11.16 6.38
CA LEU A 255 -7.67 -11.47 5.31
C LEU A 255 -9.13 -11.24 5.69
N LEU A 256 -9.50 -11.56 6.93
CA LEU A 256 -10.89 -11.57 7.36
C LEU A 256 -11.22 -10.35 8.23
N LEU A 257 -10.44 -10.12 9.31
CA LEU A 257 -10.73 -9.03 10.23
C LEU A 257 -10.37 -7.67 9.61
N ILE A 258 -9.15 -7.51 9.12
CA ILE A 258 -8.66 -6.20 8.69
C ILE A 258 -9.20 -5.80 7.33
N LEU A 259 -9.17 -6.69 6.36
CA LEU A 259 -9.81 -6.42 5.08
C LEU A 259 -11.31 -6.19 5.28
N GLY A 260 -11.98 -6.98 6.12
CA GLY A 260 -13.38 -6.79 6.46
C GLY A 260 -13.67 -5.42 7.07
N LEU A 261 -12.89 -4.98 8.09
CA LEU A 261 -13.01 -3.65 8.67
C LEU A 261 -12.71 -2.54 7.66
N ALA A 262 -11.69 -2.72 6.83
CA ALA A 262 -11.32 -1.76 5.79
C ALA A 262 -12.46 -1.57 4.77
N LEU A 263 -13.11 -2.65 4.34
CA LEU A 263 -14.27 -2.59 3.44
C LEU A 263 -15.50 -1.98 4.11
N VAL A 264 -15.81 -2.34 5.37
CA VAL A 264 -16.94 -1.77 6.12
C VAL A 264 -16.74 -0.26 6.31
N VAL A 265 -15.60 0.15 6.86
CA VAL A 265 -15.34 1.56 7.17
C VAL A 265 -15.13 2.39 5.91
N GLY A 266 -14.46 1.84 4.90
CA GLY A 266 -14.27 2.47 3.60
C GLY A 266 -15.56 2.62 2.80
N GLY A 267 -16.46 1.65 2.90
CA GLY A 267 -17.73 1.57 2.16
C GLY A 267 -18.93 2.20 2.86
N ALA A 268 -18.84 2.58 4.15
CA ALA A 268 -19.98 3.03 4.97
C ALA A 268 -20.82 4.17 4.35
N ASN A 269 -20.18 5.05 3.55
CA ASN A 269 -20.84 6.19 2.90
C ASN A 269 -20.64 6.18 1.37
N ARG A 270 -20.35 5.01 0.79
CA ARG A 270 -20.10 4.84 -0.64
C ARG A 270 -20.93 3.67 -1.16
N SER A 271 -21.44 3.82 -2.36
CA SER A 271 -22.18 2.74 -3.05
C SER A 271 -21.25 1.59 -3.43
N GLU A 272 -19.99 1.91 -3.72
CA GLU A 272 -19.01 1.00 -4.29
C GLU A 272 -17.59 1.45 -3.92
N LEU A 273 -16.70 0.51 -3.73
CA LEU A 273 -15.26 0.67 -3.52
C LEU A 273 -14.54 0.08 -4.74
N ARG A 274 -13.74 0.88 -5.42
CA ARG A 274 -12.97 0.43 -6.59
C ARG A 274 -11.49 0.38 -6.27
N PHE A 275 -10.83 -0.70 -6.69
CA PHE A 275 -9.40 -0.92 -6.49
C PHE A 275 -8.74 -1.54 -7.73
N ASN A 276 -7.42 -1.54 -7.76
CA ASN A 276 -6.64 -2.06 -8.87
C ASN A 276 -6.76 -3.59 -8.96
N ARG A 277 -7.62 -4.07 -9.89
CA ARG A 277 -7.87 -5.49 -10.13
C ARG A 277 -6.60 -6.29 -10.42
N THR A 278 -5.63 -5.71 -11.16
CA THR A 278 -4.38 -6.42 -11.49
C THR A 278 -3.53 -6.65 -10.25
N ASN A 279 -3.41 -5.63 -9.38
CA ASN A 279 -2.67 -5.74 -8.13
C ASN A 279 -3.35 -6.75 -7.18
N ALA A 280 -4.66 -6.62 -7.00
CA ALA A 280 -5.45 -7.56 -6.19
C ALA A 280 -5.32 -9.00 -6.70
N GLY A 281 -5.42 -9.22 -8.01
CA GLY A 281 -5.28 -10.54 -8.63
C GLY A 281 -3.90 -11.17 -8.44
N VAL A 282 -2.82 -10.40 -8.57
CA VAL A 282 -1.45 -10.91 -8.31
C VAL A 282 -1.30 -11.27 -6.83
N SER A 283 -1.77 -10.41 -5.93
CA SER A 283 -1.69 -10.65 -4.48
C SER A 283 -2.52 -11.88 -4.07
N ALA A 284 -3.73 -12.03 -4.60
CA ALA A 284 -4.58 -13.20 -4.36
C ALA A 284 -3.94 -14.50 -4.91
N GLY A 285 -3.28 -14.44 -6.08
CA GLY A 285 -2.55 -15.57 -6.65
C GLY A 285 -1.35 -16.00 -5.79
N MET A 286 -0.58 -15.04 -5.26
CA MET A 286 0.53 -15.31 -4.34
C MET A 286 0.03 -15.89 -3.01
N LEU A 287 -1.08 -15.36 -2.49
CA LEU A 287 -1.71 -15.90 -1.29
C LEU A 287 -2.21 -17.34 -1.49
N ALA A 288 -2.86 -17.62 -2.62
CA ALA A 288 -3.30 -18.98 -2.94
C ALA A 288 -2.13 -19.95 -3.01
N LEU A 289 -1.00 -19.56 -3.64
CA LEU A 289 0.22 -20.36 -3.66
C LEU A 289 0.75 -20.60 -2.24
N SER A 290 0.75 -19.56 -1.39
CA SER A 290 1.20 -19.66 0.00
C SER A 290 0.37 -20.67 0.79
N VAL A 291 -0.95 -20.62 0.65
CA VAL A 291 -1.86 -21.55 1.33
C VAL A 291 -1.65 -22.98 0.83
N VAL A 292 -1.51 -23.19 -0.48
CA VAL A 292 -1.18 -24.52 -1.02
C VAL A 292 0.11 -25.07 -0.40
N ALA A 293 1.14 -24.25 -0.26
CA ALA A 293 2.41 -24.65 0.33
C ALA A 293 2.30 -24.98 1.84
N LEU A 294 1.42 -24.32 2.58
CA LEU A 294 1.14 -24.63 4.00
C LEU A 294 0.21 -25.87 4.15
N VAL A 295 -0.69 -26.08 3.20
CA VAL A 295 -1.57 -27.27 3.17
C VAL A 295 -0.81 -28.54 2.85
N PHE A 296 0.21 -28.47 1.97
CA PHE A 296 0.91 -29.63 1.48
C PHE A 296 1.61 -30.45 2.58
N PRO A 297 2.36 -29.87 3.54
CA PRO A 297 2.91 -30.61 4.67
C PRO A 297 1.86 -31.26 5.58
N ALA A 298 0.72 -30.56 5.83
CA ALA A 298 -0.37 -31.11 6.62
C ALA A 298 -1.04 -32.31 5.93
N LEU A 299 -1.19 -32.26 4.60
CA LEU A 299 -1.70 -33.37 3.82
C LEU A 299 -0.75 -34.57 3.85
N PHE A 300 0.56 -34.32 3.71
CA PHE A 300 1.58 -35.36 3.80
C PHE A 300 1.55 -36.07 5.14
N HIS A 301 1.45 -35.32 6.25
CA HIS A 301 1.31 -35.86 7.60
C HIS A 301 0.08 -36.77 7.74
N SER A 302 -1.07 -36.37 7.17
CA SER A 302 -2.30 -37.15 7.24
C SER A 302 -2.22 -38.50 6.52
N VAL A 303 -1.37 -38.62 5.50
CA VAL A 303 -1.19 -39.84 4.70
C VAL A 303 -0.09 -40.76 5.26
N HIS A 304 0.88 -40.20 6.02
CA HIS A 304 2.02 -40.93 6.57
C HIS A 304 2.16 -40.70 8.09
N PRO A 305 1.25 -41.24 8.94
CA PRO A 305 1.23 -40.95 10.37
C PRO A 305 2.28 -41.66 11.22
N GLU A 306 3.23 -42.40 10.61
CA GLU A 306 4.20 -43.20 11.37
C GLU A 306 5.34 -42.36 11.97
N ALA A 307 5.94 -42.84 13.09
CA ALA A 307 6.99 -42.15 13.82
C ALA A 307 8.25 -41.79 12.97
N ALA A 308 8.52 -42.57 11.91
CA ALA A 308 9.56 -42.26 10.92
C ALA A 308 9.24 -41.01 10.07
N ALA A 309 7.99 -40.58 10.04
CA ALA A 309 7.52 -39.44 9.29
C ALA A 309 8.06 -38.10 9.84
N ARG A 310 8.36 -37.99 11.16
CA ARG A 310 8.75 -36.73 11.81
C ARG A 310 10.01 -36.09 11.19
N LEU A 311 11.06 -36.87 10.92
CA LEU A 311 12.28 -36.39 10.28
C LEU A 311 12.00 -36.03 8.81
N SER A 312 11.18 -36.82 8.12
CA SER A 312 10.75 -36.54 6.74
C SER A 312 9.91 -35.28 6.64
N GLU A 313 9.05 -35.02 7.66
CA GLU A 313 8.23 -33.80 7.76
C GLU A 313 9.08 -32.55 7.97
N LEU A 314 10.14 -32.62 8.81
CA LEU A 314 11.09 -31.53 9.00
C LEU A 314 11.83 -31.22 7.70
N HIS A 315 12.43 -32.19 7.06
CA HIS A 315 13.15 -32.01 5.80
C HIS A 315 12.23 -31.50 4.68
N MET A 316 10.97 -31.97 4.62
CA MET A 316 9.98 -31.46 3.69
C MET A 316 9.63 -30.02 4.00
N SER A 317 9.43 -29.67 5.27
CA SER A 317 9.14 -28.29 5.70
C SER A 317 10.31 -27.34 5.39
N GLU A 318 11.56 -27.79 5.56
CA GLU A 318 12.77 -27.07 5.15
C GLU A 318 12.79 -26.84 3.63
N ALA A 319 12.55 -27.89 2.83
CA ALA A 319 12.53 -27.80 1.37
C ALA A 319 11.42 -26.86 0.88
N VAL A 320 10.21 -26.97 1.43
CA VAL A 320 9.08 -26.06 1.14
C VAL A 320 9.44 -24.63 1.55
N SER A 321 10.09 -24.43 2.70
CA SER A 321 10.55 -23.13 3.18
C SER A 321 11.53 -22.46 2.22
N VAL A 322 12.48 -23.21 1.65
CA VAL A 322 13.40 -22.71 0.61
C VAL A 322 12.61 -22.24 -0.62
N ILE A 323 11.64 -23.03 -1.09
CA ILE A 323 10.79 -22.68 -2.24
C ILE A 323 9.98 -21.40 -1.95
N LEU A 324 9.42 -21.28 -0.76
CA LEU A 324 8.63 -20.10 -0.35
C LEU A 324 9.47 -18.83 -0.31
N ILE A 325 10.66 -18.87 0.31
CA ILE A 325 11.57 -17.72 0.36
C ILE A 325 12.06 -17.35 -1.05
N ALA A 326 12.40 -18.33 -1.88
CA ALA A 326 12.79 -18.08 -3.26
C ALA A 326 11.65 -17.43 -4.06
N THR A 327 10.43 -17.93 -3.91
CA THR A 327 9.22 -17.35 -4.54
C THR A 327 8.96 -15.93 -4.05
N TYR A 328 9.13 -15.69 -2.75
CA TYR A 328 9.02 -14.35 -2.18
C TYR A 328 10.07 -13.40 -2.75
N GLY A 329 11.33 -13.81 -2.85
CA GLY A 329 12.40 -13.03 -3.48
C GLY A 329 12.10 -12.69 -4.94
N LEU A 330 11.57 -13.66 -5.70
CA LEU A 330 11.12 -13.43 -7.08
C LEU A 330 9.94 -12.48 -7.16
N SER A 331 9.00 -12.53 -6.20
CA SER A 331 7.88 -11.60 -6.13
C SER A 331 8.33 -10.17 -5.85
N LEU A 332 9.32 -9.99 -4.97
CA LEU A 332 9.93 -8.67 -4.73
C LEU A 332 10.64 -8.15 -5.98
N LEU A 333 11.36 -9.01 -6.70
CA LEU A 333 11.97 -8.64 -7.98
C LEU A 333 10.91 -8.23 -9.01
N PHE A 334 9.79 -8.95 -9.06
CA PHE A 334 8.66 -8.66 -9.93
C PHE A 334 8.02 -7.30 -9.59
N THR A 335 7.66 -7.07 -8.33
CA THR A 335 6.94 -5.87 -7.88
C THR A 335 7.81 -4.62 -7.85
N LEU A 336 9.07 -4.74 -7.40
CA LEU A 336 9.94 -3.59 -7.17
C LEU A 336 10.77 -3.21 -8.41
N ARG A 337 11.01 -4.13 -9.35
CA ARG A 337 11.90 -3.88 -10.49
C ARG A 337 11.24 -4.11 -11.85
N THR A 338 10.78 -5.32 -12.14
CA THR A 338 10.35 -5.69 -13.50
C THR A 338 8.99 -5.15 -13.89
N HIS A 339 8.03 -5.10 -12.96
CA HIS A 339 6.66 -4.68 -13.19
C HIS A 339 6.21 -3.57 -12.25
N ARG A 340 7.15 -2.74 -11.82
CA ARG A 340 6.90 -1.63 -10.89
C ARG A 340 5.73 -0.73 -11.29
N ALA A 341 5.50 -0.55 -12.60
CA ALA A 341 4.39 0.29 -13.09
C ALA A 341 2.99 -0.26 -12.75
N LEU A 342 2.87 -1.57 -12.48
CA LEU A 342 1.59 -2.18 -12.08
C LEU A 342 1.29 -1.93 -10.59
N PHE A 343 2.33 -1.78 -9.77
CA PHE A 343 2.25 -1.66 -8.30
C PHE A 343 2.63 -0.26 -7.80
N GLY A 344 3.14 0.61 -8.70
CA GLY A 344 3.58 1.96 -8.39
C GLY A 344 2.40 2.91 -8.16
N GLY A 345 1.87 2.93 -6.94
CA GLY A 345 1.20 4.10 -6.41
C GLY A 345 2.22 5.22 -6.13
N ALA A 346 1.77 6.48 -6.03
CA ALA A 346 2.60 7.56 -5.53
C ALA A 346 3.14 7.15 -4.13
N PRO A 347 4.41 7.50 -3.80
CA PRO A 347 4.94 7.27 -2.46
C PRO A 347 3.93 7.80 -1.42
N HIS A 348 3.71 7.04 -0.35
CA HIS A 348 2.83 7.50 0.71
C HIS A 348 3.38 8.82 1.24
N PRO A 349 2.56 9.90 1.29
CA PRO A 349 2.99 11.11 1.96
C PRO A 349 3.17 10.77 3.45
N LEU A 350 4.36 11.00 3.98
CA LEU A 350 4.62 10.87 5.40
C LEU A 350 3.68 11.80 6.18
N ASP A 351 3.10 11.33 7.26
CA ASP A 351 2.36 12.16 8.20
C ASP A 351 3.36 13.05 8.99
N GLY A 352 3.79 14.15 8.36
CA GLY A 352 4.70 15.12 8.95
C GLY A 352 6.11 15.16 8.31
N PRO A 353 7.06 15.91 8.90
CA PRO A 353 8.41 16.03 8.37
C PRO A 353 9.19 14.72 8.51
N ALA A 354 9.91 14.32 7.46
CA ALA A 354 10.71 13.11 7.45
C ALA A 354 11.76 13.13 8.59
N TRP A 355 11.82 12.04 9.36
CA TRP A 355 12.79 11.91 10.45
C TRP A 355 14.23 11.88 9.91
N SER A 356 15.19 12.32 10.73
CA SER A 356 16.60 12.09 10.42
C SER A 356 16.90 10.59 10.43
N LEU A 357 17.90 10.15 9.66
CA LEU A 357 18.33 8.75 9.64
C LEU A 357 18.65 8.24 11.05
N GLY A 358 19.40 9.05 11.83
CA GLY A 358 19.73 8.69 13.21
C GLY A 358 18.49 8.51 14.07
N LYS A 359 17.50 9.43 13.99
CA LYS A 359 16.24 9.30 14.74
C LYS A 359 15.49 8.02 14.34
N ALA A 360 15.33 7.75 13.04
CA ALA A 360 14.60 6.58 12.57
C ALA A 360 15.27 5.27 13.03
N VAL A 361 16.60 5.16 12.89
CA VAL A 361 17.37 3.99 13.36
C VAL A 361 17.27 3.83 14.88
N THR A 362 17.40 4.93 15.64
CA THR A 362 17.32 4.87 17.11
C THR A 362 15.92 4.43 17.58
N VAL A 363 14.85 4.99 16.99
CA VAL A 363 13.48 4.60 17.35
C VAL A 363 13.22 3.15 16.97
N LEU A 364 13.66 2.70 15.78
CA LEU A 364 13.55 1.31 15.37
C LEU A 364 14.26 0.37 16.35
N ALA A 365 15.51 0.68 16.72
CA ALA A 365 16.29 -0.14 17.64
C ALA A 365 15.66 -0.19 19.05
N LEU A 366 15.24 0.96 19.60
CA LEU A 366 14.59 1.01 20.91
C LEU A 366 13.25 0.28 20.93
N ALA A 367 12.43 0.45 19.88
CA ALA A 367 11.17 -0.25 19.76
C ALA A 367 11.38 -1.77 19.60
N THR A 368 12.38 -2.20 18.84
CA THR A 368 12.76 -3.63 18.70
C THR A 368 13.15 -4.24 20.05
N VAL A 369 14.00 -3.56 20.82
CA VAL A 369 14.38 -4.02 22.17
C VAL A 369 13.15 -4.05 23.09
N GLY A 370 12.31 -3.02 23.04
CA GLY A 370 11.07 -2.99 23.82
C GLY A 370 10.13 -4.15 23.47
N VAL A 371 9.92 -4.43 22.19
CA VAL A 371 9.11 -5.58 21.75
C VAL A 371 9.72 -6.89 22.23
N ALA A 372 11.03 -7.05 22.19
CA ALA A 372 11.68 -8.27 22.68
C ALA A 372 11.44 -8.49 24.18
N ILE A 373 11.55 -7.43 25.00
CA ILE A 373 11.28 -7.49 26.44
C ILE A 373 9.81 -7.84 26.72
N GLU A 374 8.88 -7.15 26.04
CA GLU A 374 7.46 -7.42 26.21
C GLU A 374 7.08 -8.81 25.70
N SER A 375 7.71 -9.30 24.63
CA SER A 375 7.51 -10.66 24.13
C SER A 375 7.96 -11.73 25.15
N GLU A 376 9.06 -11.51 25.83
CA GLU A 376 9.55 -12.40 26.91
C GLU A 376 8.51 -12.51 28.03
N LEU A 377 8.00 -11.35 28.51
CA LEU A 377 6.96 -11.29 29.55
C LEU A 377 5.64 -11.92 29.07
N LEU A 378 5.23 -11.61 27.85
CA LEU A 378 4.01 -12.12 27.24
C LEU A 378 4.05 -13.65 27.14
N VAL A 379 5.13 -14.19 26.57
CA VAL A 379 5.29 -15.63 26.34
C VAL A 379 5.42 -16.39 27.66
N HIS A 380 6.18 -15.84 28.62
CA HIS A 380 6.34 -16.47 29.94
C HIS A 380 5.02 -16.53 30.72
N ALA A 381 4.18 -15.49 30.60
CA ALA A 381 2.88 -15.45 31.26
C ALA A 381 1.76 -16.15 30.44
N ALA A 382 2.01 -16.52 29.19
CA ALA A 382 0.96 -16.97 28.26
C ALA A 382 0.21 -18.22 28.77
N THR A 383 0.93 -19.28 29.15
CA THR A 383 0.33 -20.56 29.55
C THR A 383 -0.52 -20.40 30.81
N GLU A 384 0.01 -19.79 31.88
CA GLU A 384 -0.73 -19.56 33.12
C GLU A 384 -1.92 -18.59 32.93
N ALA A 385 -1.74 -17.56 32.07
CA ALA A 385 -2.82 -16.61 31.78
C ALA A 385 -3.95 -17.26 31.00
N THR A 386 -3.66 -18.14 30.04
CA THR A 386 -4.69 -18.89 29.30
C THR A 386 -5.47 -19.83 30.18
N GLU A 387 -4.80 -20.58 31.07
CA GLU A 387 -5.46 -21.44 32.04
C GLU A 387 -6.38 -20.64 32.97
N ALA A 388 -5.90 -19.53 33.53
CA ALA A 388 -6.68 -18.68 34.42
C ALA A 388 -7.88 -18.01 33.76
N LEU A 389 -7.81 -17.73 32.44
CA LEU A 389 -8.88 -17.14 31.65
C LEU A 389 -9.81 -18.18 31.02
N GLY A 390 -9.52 -19.49 31.14
CA GLY A 390 -10.25 -20.57 30.48
C GLY A 390 -10.14 -20.54 28.95
N LEU A 391 -9.02 -20.05 28.43
CA LEU A 391 -8.73 -19.97 27.00
C LEU A 391 -7.80 -21.12 26.59
N SER A 392 -7.83 -21.52 25.31
CA SER A 392 -6.83 -22.44 24.76
C SER A 392 -5.61 -21.70 24.22
N GLU A 393 -4.45 -22.37 24.18
CA GLU A 393 -3.25 -21.82 23.50
C GLU A 393 -3.52 -21.55 22.02
N VAL A 394 -4.39 -22.34 21.39
CA VAL A 394 -4.81 -22.14 20.00
C VAL A 394 -5.58 -20.83 19.86
N PHE A 395 -6.52 -20.55 20.77
CA PHE A 395 -7.25 -19.28 20.73
C PHE A 395 -6.31 -18.09 20.97
N LEU A 396 -5.37 -18.21 21.91
CA LEU A 396 -4.38 -17.19 22.17
C LEU A 396 -3.53 -16.90 20.92
N GLY A 397 -2.97 -17.95 20.31
CA GLY A 397 -2.15 -17.82 19.10
C GLY A 397 -2.94 -17.36 17.89
N LEU A 398 -4.14 -17.89 17.66
CA LEU A 398 -4.92 -17.61 16.46
C LEU A 398 -5.59 -16.23 16.47
N ILE A 399 -5.99 -15.74 17.64
CA ILE A 399 -6.80 -14.53 17.79
C ILE A 399 -6.06 -13.41 18.50
N VAL A 400 -5.56 -13.66 19.73
CA VAL A 400 -5.07 -12.58 20.59
C VAL A 400 -3.73 -12.04 20.12
N ILE A 401 -2.73 -12.90 19.93
CA ILE A 401 -1.37 -12.49 19.51
C ILE A 401 -1.38 -11.77 18.17
N PRO A 402 -2.08 -12.26 17.12
CA PRO A 402 -2.12 -11.58 15.83
C PRO A 402 -2.76 -10.19 15.87
N ILE A 403 -3.82 -10.01 16.67
CA ILE A 403 -4.45 -8.68 16.83
C ILE A 403 -3.45 -7.70 17.43
N ILE A 404 -2.65 -8.14 18.39
CA ILE A 404 -1.68 -7.31 19.09
C ILE A 404 -0.45 -7.04 18.21
N GLY A 405 0.14 -8.07 17.64
CA GLY A 405 1.32 -7.97 16.77
C GLY A 405 1.09 -7.06 15.57
N ASN A 406 -0.05 -7.22 14.91
CA ASN A 406 -0.41 -6.48 13.70
C ASN A 406 -1.21 -5.18 13.94
N ALA A 407 -1.40 -4.74 15.18
CA ALA A 407 -2.30 -3.62 15.51
C ALA A 407 -1.98 -2.32 14.74
N ALA A 408 -0.70 -2.06 14.47
CA ALA A 408 -0.28 -0.88 13.72
C ALA A 408 -0.71 -0.95 12.23
N GLU A 409 -0.50 -2.11 11.59
CA GLU A 409 -0.94 -2.36 10.22
C GLU A 409 -2.47 -2.34 10.11
N HIS A 410 -3.14 -2.94 11.11
CA HIS A 410 -4.60 -2.95 11.22
C HIS A 410 -5.16 -1.53 11.26
N ALA A 411 -4.62 -0.68 12.12
CA ALA A 411 -5.04 0.71 12.23
C ALA A 411 -4.77 1.48 10.92
N ALA A 412 -3.61 1.27 10.30
CA ALA A 412 -3.25 1.93 9.03
C ALA A 412 -4.21 1.54 7.90
N ALA A 413 -4.49 0.25 7.70
CA ALA A 413 -5.38 -0.24 6.66
C ALA A 413 -6.80 0.36 6.79
N VAL A 414 -7.36 0.39 7.99
CA VAL A 414 -8.70 0.92 8.27
C VAL A 414 -8.73 2.45 8.07
N VAL A 415 -7.73 3.18 8.57
CA VAL A 415 -7.65 4.64 8.42
C VAL A 415 -7.50 5.05 6.95
N LEU A 416 -6.66 4.37 6.18
CA LEU A 416 -6.48 4.64 4.76
C LEU A 416 -7.74 4.35 3.96
N SER A 417 -8.43 3.24 4.25
CA SER A 417 -9.71 2.88 3.62
C SER A 417 -10.80 3.92 3.91
N ARG A 418 -10.88 4.43 5.14
CA ARG A 418 -11.77 5.53 5.51
C ARG A 418 -11.49 6.80 4.72
N LYS A 419 -10.23 7.11 4.45
CA LYS A 419 -9.81 8.24 3.61
C LYS A 419 -10.09 8.02 2.12
N GLY A 420 -10.63 6.88 1.72
CA GLY A 420 -10.93 6.53 0.32
C GLY A 420 -9.76 5.89 -0.43
N GLN A 421 -8.71 5.50 0.27
CA GLN A 421 -7.52 4.85 -0.28
C GLN A 421 -7.60 3.33 -0.09
N ILE A 422 -8.69 2.72 -0.60
CA ILE A 422 -8.96 1.29 -0.41
C ILE A 422 -7.87 0.40 -1.03
N ASP A 423 -7.26 0.82 -2.14
CA ASP A 423 -6.13 0.11 -2.74
C ASP A 423 -5.01 -0.15 -1.73
N LEU A 424 -4.73 0.84 -0.87
CA LEU A 424 -3.68 0.75 0.15
C LEU A 424 -4.11 -0.15 1.30
N GLY A 425 -5.36 -0.04 1.75
CA GLY A 425 -5.91 -0.95 2.78
C GLY A 425 -5.87 -2.40 2.34
N LEU A 426 -6.27 -2.68 1.09
CA LEU A 426 -6.20 -3.99 0.47
C LEU A 426 -4.75 -4.49 0.36
N GLN A 427 -3.83 -3.62 -0.08
CA GLN A 427 -2.42 -3.96 -0.24
C GLN A 427 -1.76 -4.30 1.10
N ILE A 428 -2.10 -3.60 2.19
CA ILE A 428 -1.63 -3.91 3.53
C ILE A 428 -2.14 -5.30 3.93
N ALA A 429 -3.44 -5.55 3.84
CA ALA A 429 -4.04 -6.82 4.28
C ALA A 429 -3.50 -8.03 3.49
N LEU A 430 -3.53 -7.98 2.15
CA LEU A 430 -3.07 -9.08 1.30
C LEU A 430 -1.53 -9.20 1.31
N GLY A 431 -0.83 -8.07 1.35
CA GLY A 431 0.63 -8.01 1.37
C GLY A 431 1.21 -8.61 2.64
N SER A 432 0.71 -8.20 3.82
CA SER A 432 1.13 -8.74 5.11
C SER A 432 0.84 -10.23 5.20
N SER A 433 -0.36 -10.70 4.82
CA SER A 433 -0.69 -12.13 4.77
C SER A 433 0.29 -12.94 3.92
N THR A 434 0.64 -12.41 2.74
CA THR A 434 1.61 -13.05 1.83
C THR A 434 3.01 -13.06 2.43
N GLN A 435 3.44 -11.98 3.11
CA GLN A 435 4.73 -11.90 3.79
C GLN A 435 4.83 -12.88 4.96
N VAL A 436 3.79 -12.98 5.77
CA VAL A 436 3.73 -13.95 6.87
C VAL A 436 3.88 -15.38 6.34
N ALA A 437 3.16 -15.74 5.29
CA ALA A 437 3.19 -17.10 4.74
C ALA A 437 4.47 -17.42 3.95
N LEU A 438 5.00 -16.50 3.13
CA LEU A 438 6.15 -16.75 2.24
C LEU A 438 7.50 -16.42 2.86
N LEU A 439 7.53 -15.61 3.93
CA LEU A 439 8.77 -15.18 4.56
C LEU A 439 8.82 -15.56 6.04
N VAL A 440 7.86 -15.11 6.87
CA VAL A 440 7.93 -15.28 8.33
C VAL A 440 7.85 -16.77 8.72
N ALA A 441 6.88 -17.52 8.19
CA ALA A 441 6.73 -18.94 8.47
C ALA A 441 7.98 -19.75 8.09
N PRO A 442 8.55 -19.61 6.87
CA PRO A 442 9.82 -20.23 6.51
C PRO A 442 11.01 -19.81 7.38
N LEU A 443 11.12 -18.52 7.74
CA LEU A 443 12.20 -18.07 8.62
C LEU A 443 12.11 -18.72 10.00
N LEU A 444 10.88 -18.95 10.52
CA LEU A 444 10.67 -19.63 11.79
C LEU A 444 11.02 -21.12 11.73
N VAL A 445 10.86 -21.80 10.58
CA VAL A 445 11.36 -23.16 10.37
C VAL A 445 12.88 -23.19 10.52
N PHE A 446 13.60 -22.26 9.87
CA PHE A 446 15.06 -22.18 10.00
C PHE A 446 15.51 -21.70 11.39
N ALA A 447 14.75 -20.80 12.04
CA ALA A 447 15.01 -20.42 13.41
C ALA A 447 14.84 -21.63 14.36
N GLY A 448 13.84 -22.47 14.14
CA GLY A 448 13.64 -23.73 14.86
C GLY A 448 14.82 -24.67 14.74
N LEU A 449 15.34 -24.83 13.52
CA LEU A 449 16.54 -25.64 13.26
C LEU A 449 17.75 -25.12 14.06
N LEU A 450 17.94 -23.79 14.10
CA LEU A 450 19.04 -23.18 14.86
C LEU A 450 18.86 -23.28 16.38
N LEU A 451 17.63 -23.27 16.86
CA LEU A 451 17.27 -23.35 18.28
C LEU A 451 17.14 -24.81 18.77
N GLY A 452 17.18 -25.80 17.86
CA GLY A 452 16.99 -27.22 18.20
C GLY A 452 15.53 -27.55 18.53
N THR A 453 14.57 -26.83 17.98
CA THR A 453 13.14 -27.08 18.14
C THR A 453 12.56 -27.66 16.85
N ASP A 454 11.55 -28.53 16.98
CA ASP A 454 10.91 -29.21 15.83
C ASP A 454 9.89 -28.32 15.12
N MET A 455 10.26 -27.09 14.79
CA MET A 455 9.35 -26.19 14.05
C MET A 455 9.22 -26.67 12.60
N ASN A 456 8.02 -27.11 12.24
CA ASN A 456 7.65 -27.57 10.88
C ASN A 456 6.42 -26.84 10.36
N LEU A 457 6.10 -27.01 9.08
CA LEU A 457 4.93 -26.44 8.42
C LEU A 457 3.68 -27.35 8.47
N VAL A 458 3.65 -28.31 9.38
CA VAL A 458 2.48 -29.15 9.61
C VAL A 458 1.55 -28.42 10.57
N PHE A 459 0.51 -27.81 10.04
CA PHE A 459 -0.52 -27.08 10.79
C PHE A 459 -1.68 -28.01 11.18
N ARG A 460 -2.44 -27.62 12.18
CA ARG A 460 -3.65 -28.37 12.59
C ARG A 460 -4.70 -28.35 11.47
N PRO A 461 -5.50 -29.41 11.29
CA PRO A 461 -6.52 -29.46 10.23
C PRO A 461 -7.49 -28.28 10.24
N PHE A 462 -7.88 -27.81 11.42
CA PHE A 462 -8.73 -26.62 11.56
C PHE A 462 -8.07 -25.36 10.98
N GLU A 463 -6.79 -25.13 11.26
CA GLU A 463 -6.03 -23.98 10.77
C GLU A 463 -5.92 -24.02 9.24
N VAL A 464 -5.60 -25.18 8.69
CA VAL A 464 -5.47 -25.41 7.24
C VAL A 464 -6.79 -25.14 6.51
N ILE A 465 -7.91 -25.68 7.05
CA ILE A 465 -9.25 -25.48 6.46
C ILE A 465 -9.64 -24.00 6.57
N ALA A 466 -9.43 -23.36 7.71
CA ALA A 466 -9.72 -21.95 7.92
C ALA A 466 -8.93 -21.05 6.95
N LEU A 467 -7.63 -21.31 6.76
CA LEU A 467 -6.80 -20.60 5.78
C LEU A 467 -7.30 -20.78 4.35
N GLY A 468 -7.65 -22.01 3.98
CA GLY A 468 -8.19 -22.32 2.66
C GLY A 468 -9.49 -21.57 2.38
N MET A 469 -10.45 -21.62 3.33
CA MET A 469 -11.72 -20.92 3.22
C MET A 469 -11.53 -19.40 3.17
N ALA A 470 -10.71 -18.83 4.06
CA ALA A 470 -10.42 -17.40 4.08
C ALA A 470 -9.82 -16.91 2.74
N THR A 471 -8.88 -17.68 2.20
CA THR A 471 -8.24 -17.37 0.91
C THR A 471 -9.24 -17.40 -0.24
N VAL A 472 -10.12 -18.41 -0.29
CA VAL A 472 -11.15 -18.53 -1.33
C VAL A 472 -12.13 -17.37 -1.25
N VAL A 473 -12.66 -17.06 -0.06
CA VAL A 473 -13.62 -15.95 0.13
C VAL A 473 -12.97 -14.61 -0.24
N THR A 474 -11.74 -14.36 0.22
CA THR A 474 -11.01 -13.13 -0.11
C THR A 474 -10.74 -13.04 -1.61
N ALA A 475 -10.33 -14.13 -2.25
CA ALA A 475 -10.07 -14.15 -3.70
C ALA A 475 -11.35 -13.84 -4.50
N ILE A 476 -12.51 -14.38 -4.11
CA ILE A 476 -13.81 -14.11 -4.76
C ILE A 476 -14.14 -12.62 -4.65
N ILE A 477 -14.02 -12.03 -3.45
CA ILE A 477 -14.34 -10.62 -3.18
C ILE A 477 -13.39 -9.67 -3.94
N THR A 478 -12.13 -10.08 -4.17
CA THR A 478 -11.14 -9.21 -4.83
C THR A 478 -11.03 -9.42 -6.34
N LEU A 479 -11.75 -10.39 -6.92
CA LEU A 479 -11.57 -10.84 -8.30
C LEU A 479 -12.02 -9.81 -9.34
N ASP A 480 -13.10 -9.08 -9.08
CA ASP A 480 -13.70 -8.12 -10.02
C ASP A 480 -13.08 -6.71 -9.96
N GLY A 481 -12.38 -6.39 -8.88
CA GLY A 481 -11.76 -5.07 -8.66
C GLY A 481 -12.71 -4.05 -8.04
N GLU A 482 -13.87 -4.49 -7.59
CA GLU A 482 -14.92 -3.70 -6.98
C GLU A 482 -15.37 -4.40 -5.68
N SER A 483 -15.84 -3.65 -4.69
CA SER A 483 -16.36 -4.20 -3.43
C SER A 483 -17.31 -3.22 -2.75
N HIS A 484 -18.01 -3.66 -1.74
CA HIS A 484 -18.91 -2.84 -0.93
C HIS A 484 -18.87 -3.25 0.55
N TRP A 485 -19.42 -2.39 1.41
CA TRP A 485 -19.37 -2.59 2.86
C TRP A 485 -19.93 -3.94 3.33
N PHE A 486 -20.90 -4.52 2.62
CA PHE A 486 -21.52 -5.78 2.99
C PHE A 486 -20.58 -6.98 2.81
N GLU A 487 -19.72 -6.97 1.81
CA GLU A 487 -18.65 -7.98 1.67
C GLU A 487 -17.67 -7.91 2.84
N GLY A 488 -17.39 -6.70 3.33
CA GLY A 488 -16.64 -6.51 4.57
C GLY A 488 -17.34 -7.17 5.78
N VAL A 489 -18.66 -7.04 5.90
CA VAL A 489 -19.44 -7.73 6.95
C VAL A 489 -19.35 -9.25 6.81
N GLN A 490 -19.36 -9.79 5.59
CA GLN A 490 -19.21 -11.22 5.33
C GLN A 490 -17.84 -11.73 5.80
N LEU A 491 -16.76 -11.01 5.51
CA LEU A 491 -15.41 -11.34 6.00
C LEU A 491 -15.36 -11.33 7.54
N LEU A 492 -15.92 -10.32 8.18
CA LEU A 492 -15.99 -10.22 9.63
C LEU A 492 -16.83 -11.38 10.26
N ALA A 493 -17.90 -11.78 9.59
CA ALA A 493 -18.70 -12.92 10.04
C ALA A 493 -17.90 -14.24 9.96
N VAL A 494 -17.11 -14.44 8.89
CA VAL A 494 -16.22 -15.60 8.78
C VAL A 494 -15.15 -15.55 9.87
N TYR A 495 -14.55 -14.39 10.14
CA TYR A 495 -13.58 -14.24 11.24
C TYR A 495 -14.19 -14.59 12.60
N ALA A 496 -15.40 -14.10 12.87
CA ALA A 496 -16.12 -14.42 14.11
C ALA A 496 -16.39 -15.91 14.23
N MET A 497 -16.78 -16.60 13.15
CA MET A 497 -16.95 -18.07 13.15
C MET A 497 -15.64 -18.81 13.43
N VAL A 498 -14.52 -18.36 12.84
CA VAL A 498 -13.19 -18.92 13.13
C VAL A 498 -12.82 -18.69 14.59
N ALA A 499 -13.06 -17.49 15.14
CA ALA A 499 -12.76 -17.18 16.53
C ALA A 499 -13.59 -18.02 17.51
N VAL A 500 -14.90 -18.22 17.23
CA VAL A 500 -15.76 -19.13 18.00
C VAL A 500 -15.25 -20.56 17.90
N GLY A 501 -14.90 -21.03 16.69
CA GLY A 501 -14.32 -22.36 16.50
C GLY A 501 -13.05 -22.55 17.32
N ALA A 502 -12.11 -21.59 17.25
CA ALA A 502 -10.86 -21.60 18.02
C ALA A 502 -11.09 -21.61 19.54
N PHE A 503 -12.11 -20.91 20.02
CA PHE A 503 -12.46 -20.88 21.45
C PHE A 503 -12.88 -22.25 21.98
N PHE A 504 -13.58 -23.05 21.18
CA PHE A 504 -14.03 -24.40 21.55
C PHE A 504 -13.02 -25.51 21.22
N LEU A 505 -11.89 -25.18 20.58
CA LEU A 505 -10.77 -26.11 20.37
C LEU A 505 -9.89 -26.10 21.62
N ASN A 506 -10.08 -27.08 22.47
CA ASN A 506 -9.24 -27.36 23.64
C ASN A 506 -8.12 -28.33 23.30
#